data_756abd04247489fe5dbec0747ac9059b
#
_entry.id   756abd04247489fe5dbec0747ac9059b
#
_cell.length_a   1.000
_cell.length_b   1.000
_cell.length_c   1.000
_cell.angle_alpha   90.00
_cell.angle_beta   90.00
_cell.angle_gamma   90.00
#
_symmetry.space_group_name_H-M   'P 1'
#
loop_
_entity.id
_entity.type
_entity.pdbx_description
1 polymer ?
#
loop_
_entity_poly.entity_id
_entity_poly.type
_entity_poly.pdbx_seq_one_letter_code
_entity_poly.pdbx_strand_id
1 'polypeptide(L)'
;MNLLLSDIALPTSLPRKKENQYIDLSKLKIKNCVGCFGCWVKTPGKCVIRDDAIKVYPLIAKSEKIIYVTHLYCGSYDVTMKTLLERSIPIQQAFLRLHDKETHHVQRDVVEKDAIILAYGAELEEEKKVFEQLVERNAKNMSFKSWKIHFIMEKELNEIIMREVMAWQNC
;
A
#
# COMPACT_ATOMS: atom_id res chain seq x y z
N MET A 1 -3.56 14.39 1.35
CA MET A 1 -4.55 13.34 1.69
C MET A 1 -3.82 12.19 2.37
N ASN A 2 -4.41 11.68 3.46
CA ASN A 2 -3.88 10.54 4.21
C ASN A 2 -4.68 9.28 3.87
N LEU A 3 -4.02 8.14 3.72
CA LEU A 3 -4.64 6.88 3.35
C LEU A 3 -4.22 5.77 4.29
N LEU A 4 -5.18 5.02 4.82
CA LEU A 4 -4.95 3.78 5.55
C LEU A 4 -5.59 2.63 4.78
N LEU A 5 -4.79 1.63 4.47
CA LEU A 5 -5.21 0.36 3.88
C LEU A 5 -4.99 -0.76 4.89
N SER A 6 -5.98 -1.61 5.10
CA SER A 6 -5.90 -2.72 6.04
C SER A 6 -6.44 -4.01 5.44
N ASP A 7 -5.76 -5.12 5.65
CA ASP A 7 -6.24 -6.46 5.30
C ASP A 7 -7.22 -7.04 6.33
N ILE A 8 -7.39 -6.36 7.46
CA ILE A 8 -8.37 -6.70 8.50
C ILE A 8 -9.33 -5.54 8.77
N ALA A 9 -10.39 -5.83 9.53
CA ALA A 9 -11.37 -4.84 9.94
C ALA A 9 -10.73 -3.70 10.75
N LEU A 10 -11.05 -2.48 10.40
CA LEU A 10 -10.53 -1.28 11.05
C LEU A 10 -11.35 -0.90 12.30
N PRO A 11 -10.71 -0.26 13.31
CA PRO A 11 -11.41 0.28 14.47
C PRO A 11 -12.51 1.27 14.04
N THR A 12 -13.69 1.15 14.62
CA THR A 12 -14.84 2.05 14.35
C THR A 12 -14.64 3.46 14.92
N SER A 13 -13.71 3.60 15.87
CA SER A 13 -13.36 4.84 16.56
C SER A 13 -12.39 5.75 15.81
N LEU A 14 -11.97 5.37 14.60
CA LEU A 14 -11.06 6.20 13.79
C LEU A 14 -11.66 7.60 13.51
N PRO A 15 -10.86 8.67 13.67
CA PRO A 15 -11.34 10.05 13.53
C PRO A 15 -11.76 10.34 12.08
N ARG A 16 -13.01 10.77 11.89
CA ARG A 16 -13.56 11.11 10.57
C ARG A 16 -13.15 12.52 10.18
N LYS A 17 -12.11 12.65 9.36
CA LYS A 17 -11.67 13.92 8.76
C LYS A 17 -11.72 13.80 7.23
N LYS A 18 -12.00 14.92 6.56
CA LYS A 18 -12.14 14.97 5.08
C LYS A 18 -10.86 14.51 4.35
N GLU A 19 -9.71 14.82 4.91
CA GLU A 19 -8.41 14.44 4.37
C GLU A 19 -8.01 12.98 4.61
N ASN A 20 -8.71 12.26 5.50
CA ASN A 20 -8.39 10.87 5.86
C ASN A 20 -9.30 9.89 5.12
N GLN A 21 -8.69 8.91 4.46
CA GLN A 21 -9.36 7.80 3.80
C GLN A 21 -8.95 6.49 4.48
N TYR A 22 -9.93 5.69 4.84
CA TYR A 22 -9.74 4.40 5.50
C TYR A 22 -10.39 3.30 4.67
N ILE A 23 -9.60 2.34 4.23
CA ILE A 23 -10.04 1.26 3.35
C ILE A 23 -9.79 -0.09 4.03
N ASP A 24 -10.85 -0.77 4.33
CA ASP A 24 -10.86 -2.16 4.77
C ASP A 24 -10.87 -3.07 3.54
N LEU A 25 -9.72 -3.60 3.18
CA LEU A 25 -9.54 -4.44 2.00
C LEU A 25 -10.23 -5.79 2.13
N SER A 26 -10.46 -6.27 3.36
CA SER A 26 -11.16 -7.55 3.61
C SER A 26 -12.59 -7.54 3.09
N LYS A 27 -13.19 -6.36 2.93
CA LYS A 27 -14.54 -6.15 2.41
C LYS A 27 -14.61 -5.95 0.90
N LEU A 28 -13.46 -5.86 0.23
CA LEU A 28 -13.39 -5.57 -1.20
C LEU A 28 -13.22 -6.85 -2.03
N LYS A 29 -13.77 -6.81 -3.23
CA LYS A 29 -13.59 -7.88 -4.21
C LYS A 29 -12.54 -7.44 -5.23
N ILE A 30 -11.31 -7.86 -5.02
CA ILE A 30 -10.17 -7.54 -5.88
C ILE A 30 -9.64 -8.83 -6.52
N LYS A 31 -9.67 -8.89 -7.85
CA LYS A 31 -9.10 -10.00 -8.63
C LYS A 31 -7.60 -9.79 -8.84
N ASN A 32 -6.86 -10.86 -9.02
CA ASN A 32 -5.44 -10.82 -9.32
C ASN A 32 -5.16 -10.12 -10.66
N CYS A 33 -3.98 -9.50 -10.76
CA CYS A 33 -3.49 -8.98 -12.03
C CYS A 33 -3.18 -10.15 -12.98
N VAL A 34 -3.68 -10.05 -14.22
CA VAL A 34 -3.44 -11.09 -15.25
C VAL A 34 -2.33 -10.71 -16.22
N GLY A 35 -1.58 -9.63 -15.95
CA GLY A 35 -0.44 -9.22 -16.78
C GLY A 35 -0.80 -8.84 -18.21
N CYS A 36 -2.03 -8.40 -18.49
CA CYS A 36 -2.49 -8.10 -19.86
C CYS A 36 -1.98 -6.77 -20.43
N PHE A 37 -1.29 -5.96 -19.63
CA PHE A 37 -0.78 -4.62 -19.96
C PHE A 37 -1.84 -3.64 -20.52
N GLY A 38 -3.13 -3.99 -20.45
CA GLY A 38 -4.21 -3.13 -20.92
C GLY A 38 -4.22 -1.74 -20.28
N CYS A 39 -3.81 -1.63 -19.02
CA CYS A 39 -3.67 -0.37 -18.29
C CYS A 39 -2.52 0.53 -18.77
N TRP A 40 -1.66 0.04 -19.66
CA TRP A 40 -0.62 0.82 -20.31
C TRP A 40 -0.94 1.13 -21.77
N VAL A 41 -1.52 0.17 -22.50
CA VAL A 41 -1.68 0.28 -23.98
C VAL A 41 -3.11 0.56 -24.43
N LYS A 42 -4.14 0.02 -23.74
CA LYS A 42 -5.55 0.20 -24.13
C LYS A 42 -6.24 1.34 -23.39
N THR A 43 -6.05 1.39 -22.09
CA THR A 43 -6.66 2.38 -21.18
C THR A 43 -5.61 2.94 -20.23
N PRO A 44 -4.65 3.77 -20.71
CA PRO A 44 -3.56 4.28 -19.89
C PRO A 44 -4.03 4.84 -18.55
N GLY A 45 -3.47 4.31 -17.45
CA GLY A 45 -3.83 4.69 -16.09
C GLY A 45 -5.09 4.03 -15.54
N LYS A 46 -5.76 3.13 -16.30
CA LYS A 46 -6.98 2.44 -15.85
C LYS A 46 -6.90 0.95 -16.10
N CYS A 47 -7.15 0.14 -15.07
CA CYS A 47 -7.24 -1.31 -15.26
C CYS A 47 -8.47 -1.69 -16.08
N VAL A 48 -8.32 -2.68 -16.97
CA VAL A 48 -9.43 -3.23 -17.76
C VAL A 48 -10.39 -4.09 -16.92
N ILE A 49 -9.88 -4.67 -15.80
CA ILE A 49 -10.70 -5.43 -14.87
C ILE A 49 -11.50 -4.44 -14.01
N ARG A 50 -12.82 -4.55 -14.06
CA ARG A 50 -13.77 -3.67 -13.36
C ARG A 50 -14.19 -4.28 -12.03
N ASP A 51 -13.36 -4.09 -11.00
CA ASP A 51 -13.61 -4.51 -9.63
C ASP A 51 -13.24 -3.37 -8.64
N ASP A 52 -13.20 -3.67 -7.34
CA ASP A 52 -12.97 -2.60 -6.35
C ASP A 52 -11.56 -2.00 -6.37
N ALA A 53 -10.55 -2.68 -6.96
CA ALA A 53 -9.21 -2.12 -7.07
C ALA A 53 -9.18 -0.77 -7.80
N ILE A 54 -10.08 -0.55 -8.79
CA ILE A 54 -10.14 0.71 -9.55
C ILE A 54 -10.48 1.93 -8.69
N LYS A 55 -11.06 1.72 -7.51
CA LYS A 55 -11.38 2.77 -6.54
C LYS A 55 -10.21 3.05 -5.59
N VAL A 56 -9.32 2.08 -5.40
CA VAL A 56 -8.28 2.13 -4.36
C VAL A 56 -6.93 2.62 -4.91
N TYR A 57 -6.40 2.06 -6.01
CA TYR A 57 -5.08 2.46 -6.48
C TYR A 57 -4.96 3.96 -6.85
N PRO A 58 -6.02 4.68 -7.30
CA PRO A 58 -5.92 6.13 -7.47
C PRO A 58 -5.73 6.89 -6.15
N LEU A 59 -6.23 6.34 -5.03
CA LEU A 59 -5.99 6.92 -3.70
C LEU A 59 -4.54 6.72 -3.28
N ILE A 60 -3.94 5.55 -3.60
CA ILE A 60 -2.51 5.32 -3.38
C ILE A 60 -1.67 6.36 -4.13
N ALA A 61 -2.01 6.64 -5.40
CA ALA A 61 -1.28 7.63 -6.19
C ALA A 61 -1.34 9.04 -5.59
N LYS A 62 -2.47 9.42 -5.00
CA LYS A 62 -2.74 10.79 -4.49
C LYS A 62 -2.40 10.99 -3.01
N SER A 63 -2.08 9.93 -2.26
CA SER A 63 -1.78 10.05 -0.84
C SER A 63 -0.40 10.67 -0.61
N GLU A 64 -0.29 11.52 0.40
CA GLU A 64 0.97 12.10 0.92
C GLU A 64 1.48 11.34 2.13
N LYS A 65 0.56 10.74 2.88
CA LYS A 65 0.85 9.84 4.00
C LYS A 65 0.06 8.55 3.81
N ILE A 66 0.70 7.41 3.98
CA ILE A 66 0.05 6.12 3.82
C ILE A 66 0.41 5.17 4.97
N ILE A 67 -0.60 4.46 5.48
CA ILE A 67 -0.41 3.38 6.43
C ILE A 67 -0.90 2.09 5.77
N TYR A 68 -0.05 1.07 5.75
CA TYR A 68 -0.45 -0.31 5.44
C TYR A 68 -0.55 -1.11 6.73
N VAL A 69 -1.69 -1.74 6.97
CA VAL A 69 -1.87 -2.74 8.03
C VAL A 69 -1.97 -4.08 7.34
N THR A 70 -1.01 -4.97 7.58
CA THR A 70 -0.94 -6.23 6.86
C THR A 70 -0.41 -7.38 7.72
N HIS A 71 -1.03 -8.54 7.57
CA HIS A 71 -0.46 -9.78 8.07
C HIS A 71 0.82 -10.11 7.30
N LEU A 72 1.84 -10.58 8.01
CA LEU A 72 3.06 -11.09 7.38
C LEU A 72 2.87 -12.58 7.07
N TYR A 73 3.10 -12.97 5.84
CA TYR A 73 3.01 -14.35 5.39
C TYR A 73 4.20 -14.71 4.52
N CYS A 74 5.02 -15.66 4.96
CA CYS A 74 6.23 -16.09 4.27
C CYS A 74 7.14 -14.93 3.84
N GLY A 75 7.37 -13.96 4.70
CA GLY A 75 8.20 -12.79 4.41
C GLY A 75 7.61 -11.81 3.39
N SER A 76 6.28 -11.84 3.17
CA SER A 76 5.57 -10.98 2.23
C SER A 76 4.29 -10.41 2.84
N TYR A 77 3.70 -9.43 2.16
CA TYR A 77 2.33 -8.99 2.45
C TYR A 77 1.35 -10.15 2.33
N ASP A 78 0.30 -10.15 3.14
CA ASP A 78 -0.83 -11.05 2.97
C ASP A 78 -1.44 -10.95 1.57
N VAL A 79 -2.10 -12.03 1.14
CA VAL A 79 -2.70 -12.15 -0.20
C VAL A 79 -3.58 -10.94 -0.55
N THR A 80 -4.36 -10.44 0.40
CA THR A 80 -5.28 -9.31 0.19
C THR A 80 -4.53 -8.02 -0.15
N MET A 81 -3.54 -7.65 0.69
CA MET A 81 -2.71 -6.47 0.47
C MET A 81 -1.86 -6.63 -0.79
N LYS A 82 -1.20 -7.79 -0.95
CA LYS A 82 -0.36 -8.08 -2.11
C LYS A 82 -1.14 -7.98 -3.41
N THR A 83 -2.34 -8.55 -3.48
CA THR A 83 -3.21 -8.48 -4.66
C THR A 83 -3.52 -7.03 -5.03
N LEU A 84 -3.83 -6.16 -4.06
CA LEU A 84 -4.05 -4.74 -4.32
C LEU A 84 -2.78 -4.06 -4.85
N LEU A 85 -1.62 -4.31 -4.26
CA LEU A 85 -0.35 -3.71 -4.69
C LEU A 85 0.00 -4.13 -6.12
N GLU A 86 -0.19 -5.40 -6.47
CA GLU A 86 -0.02 -5.89 -7.85
C GLU A 86 -1.02 -5.27 -8.83
N ARG A 87 -2.23 -4.93 -8.37
CA ARG A 87 -3.27 -4.24 -9.15
C ARG A 87 -3.04 -2.73 -9.26
N SER A 88 -2.00 -2.21 -8.60
CA SER A 88 -1.63 -0.79 -8.67
C SER A 88 -0.74 -0.43 -9.87
N ILE A 89 -0.44 -1.36 -10.78
CA ILE A 89 0.30 -1.11 -12.03
C ILE A 89 -0.22 0.11 -12.83
N PRO A 90 -1.53 0.43 -12.87
CA PRO A 90 -2.02 1.62 -13.59
C PRO A 90 -1.44 2.96 -13.11
N ILE A 91 -0.91 3.04 -11.88
CA ILE A 91 -0.24 4.26 -11.39
C ILE A 91 1.18 4.43 -11.97
N GLN A 92 1.66 3.45 -12.72
CA GLN A 92 2.93 3.49 -13.44
C GLN A 92 2.68 3.56 -14.94
N GLN A 93 3.69 4.03 -15.68
CA GLN A 93 3.69 4.05 -17.15
C GLN A 93 4.51 2.87 -17.69
N ALA A 94 4.33 2.52 -18.95
CA ALA A 94 5.14 1.53 -19.64
C ALA A 94 6.61 1.96 -19.85
N PHE A 95 6.88 3.25 -19.72
CA PHE A 95 8.22 3.82 -19.90
C PHE A 95 9.11 3.55 -18.70
N LEU A 96 10.41 3.34 -18.96
CA LEU A 96 11.43 3.07 -17.95
C LEU A 96 12.28 4.32 -17.70
N ARG A 97 12.78 4.44 -16.48
CA ARG A 97 13.75 5.45 -16.07
C ARG A 97 14.84 4.79 -15.21
N LEU A 98 16.01 5.38 -15.18
CA LEU A 98 17.02 5.07 -14.18
C LEU A 98 16.68 5.85 -12.90
N HIS A 99 16.58 5.15 -11.77
CA HIS A 99 16.31 5.72 -10.45
C HIS A 99 17.14 4.95 -9.42
N ASP A 100 18.00 5.67 -8.69
CA ASP A 100 18.94 5.09 -7.72
C ASP A 100 19.76 3.92 -8.26
N LYS A 101 20.28 4.06 -9.49
CA LYS A 101 21.07 3.05 -10.23
C LYS A 101 20.26 1.78 -10.60
N GLU A 102 18.97 1.80 -10.45
CA GLU A 102 18.06 0.71 -10.81
C GLU A 102 17.08 1.14 -11.90
N THR A 103 16.60 0.18 -12.69
CA THR A 103 15.59 0.44 -13.73
C THR A 103 14.20 0.33 -13.12
N HIS A 104 13.44 1.44 -13.16
CA HIS A 104 12.08 1.52 -12.65
C HIS A 104 11.13 2.11 -13.69
N HIS A 105 9.85 1.82 -13.56
CA HIS A 105 8.82 2.46 -14.36
C HIS A 105 8.66 3.95 -14.00
N VAL A 106 8.35 4.76 -15.02
CA VAL A 106 7.97 6.15 -14.80
C VAL A 106 6.62 6.18 -14.07
N GLN A 107 6.51 7.02 -13.06
CA GLN A 107 5.26 7.19 -12.30
C GLN A 107 4.24 8.03 -13.10
N ARG A 108 2.94 7.75 -12.91
CA ARG A 108 1.84 8.50 -13.49
C ARG A 108 1.19 9.34 -12.41
N ASP A 109 1.57 10.61 -12.33
CA ASP A 109 0.98 11.58 -11.38
C ASP A 109 0.91 11.04 -9.94
N VAL A 110 1.97 10.37 -9.51
CA VAL A 110 2.08 9.79 -8.16
C VAL A 110 2.77 10.78 -7.25
N VAL A 111 2.10 11.12 -6.15
CA VAL A 111 2.63 11.98 -5.10
C VAL A 111 3.65 11.20 -4.28
N GLU A 112 4.81 11.81 -4.00
CA GLU A 112 5.75 11.28 -3.01
C GLU A 112 5.10 11.26 -1.63
N LYS A 113 5.35 10.20 -0.86
CA LYS A 113 4.63 9.97 0.39
C LYS A 113 5.50 9.39 1.50
N ASP A 114 5.12 9.71 2.72
CA ASP A 114 5.62 9.06 3.91
C ASP A 114 4.77 7.81 4.21
N ALA A 115 5.42 6.67 4.40
CA ALA A 115 4.75 5.40 4.58
C ALA A 115 5.04 4.78 5.96
N ILE A 116 4.01 4.19 6.57
CA ILE A 116 4.13 3.35 7.76
C ILE A 116 3.54 1.99 7.41
N ILE A 117 4.29 0.94 7.68
CA ILE A 117 3.84 -0.43 7.50
C ILE A 117 3.69 -1.07 8.88
N LEU A 118 2.48 -1.39 9.26
CA LEU A 118 2.14 -2.09 10.48
C LEU A 118 1.98 -3.57 10.12
N ALA A 119 3.07 -4.34 10.31
CA ALA A 119 3.12 -5.76 9.98
C ALA A 119 2.88 -6.59 11.23
N TYR A 120 1.92 -7.51 11.19
CA TYR A 120 1.59 -8.41 12.29
C TYR A 120 1.67 -9.88 11.87
N GLY A 121 1.71 -10.80 12.84
CA GLY A 121 1.79 -12.24 12.58
C GLY A 121 3.17 -12.75 12.15
N ALA A 122 4.22 -11.92 12.29
CA ALA A 122 5.60 -12.36 12.03
C ALA A 122 6.10 -13.27 13.14
N GLU A 123 6.35 -14.54 12.85
CA GLU A 123 6.83 -15.53 13.82
C GLU A 123 8.35 -15.65 13.81
N LEU A 124 9.00 -15.52 12.66
CA LEU A 124 10.43 -15.73 12.48
C LEU A 124 11.16 -14.43 12.13
N GLU A 125 12.35 -14.24 12.68
CA GLU A 125 13.20 -13.08 12.38
C GLU A 125 13.67 -13.07 10.92
N GLU A 126 13.81 -14.24 10.29
CA GLU A 126 14.15 -14.38 8.88
C GLU A 126 13.03 -13.81 7.98
N GLU A 127 11.76 -14.04 8.32
CA GLU A 127 10.62 -13.49 7.59
C GLU A 127 10.61 -11.95 7.68
N LYS A 128 10.91 -11.39 8.84
CA LYS A 128 11.00 -9.93 9.02
C LYS A 128 12.07 -9.33 8.12
N LYS A 129 13.27 -9.94 8.08
CA LYS A 129 14.37 -9.49 7.21
C LYS A 129 14.01 -9.54 5.73
N VAL A 130 13.36 -10.61 5.29
CA VAL A 130 12.89 -10.74 3.90
C VAL A 130 11.85 -9.67 3.58
N PHE A 131 10.92 -9.43 4.51
CA PHE A 131 9.89 -8.41 4.35
C PHE A 131 10.48 -6.99 4.30
N GLU A 132 11.48 -6.67 5.12
CA GLU A 132 12.19 -5.38 5.06
C GLU A 132 12.82 -5.14 3.69
N GLN A 133 13.47 -6.15 3.11
CA GLN A 133 14.03 -6.06 1.75
C GLN A 133 12.93 -5.88 0.69
N LEU A 134 11.79 -6.56 0.83
CA LEU A 134 10.64 -6.40 -0.07
C LEU A 134 10.09 -4.98 0.00
N VAL A 135 9.90 -4.44 1.21
CA VAL A 135 9.39 -3.07 1.40
C VAL A 135 10.36 -2.04 0.84
N GLU A 136 11.66 -2.21 1.01
CA GLU A 136 12.69 -1.33 0.42
C GLU A 136 12.52 -1.23 -1.11
N ARG A 137 12.28 -2.36 -1.79
CA ARG A 137 12.04 -2.37 -3.25
C ARG A 137 10.69 -1.75 -3.61
N ASN A 138 9.65 -2.04 -2.83
CA ASN A 138 8.34 -1.43 -3.04
C ASN A 138 8.34 0.07 -2.81
N ALA A 139 9.14 0.58 -1.89
CA ALA A 139 9.27 2.01 -1.61
C ALA A 139 9.62 2.81 -2.88
N LYS A 140 10.56 2.30 -3.68
CA LYS A 140 10.95 2.92 -4.96
C LYS A 140 9.79 2.91 -5.98
N ASN A 141 9.05 1.79 -6.06
CA ASN A 141 7.93 1.63 -6.99
C ASN A 141 6.69 2.44 -6.57
N MET A 142 6.53 2.71 -5.27
CA MET A 142 5.38 3.44 -4.71
C MET A 142 5.67 4.91 -4.42
N SER A 143 6.86 5.40 -4.78
CA SER A 143 7.31 6.77 -4.51
C SER A 143 7.28 7.11 -3.02
N PHE A 144 7.78 6.22 -2.16
CA PHE A 144 7.95 6.51 -0.75
C PHE A 144 9.14 7.44 -0.56
N LYS A 145 8.91 8.61 0.02
CA LYS A 145 9.94 9.56 0.43
C LYS A 145 10.64 9.08 1.70
N SER A 146 9.84 8.55 2.62
CA SER A 146 10.32 7.87 3.83
C SER A 146 9.41 6.69 4.15
N TRP A 147 9.95 5.69 4.84
CA TRP A 147 9.12 4.58 5.33
C TRP A 147 9.64 4.02 6.64
N LYS A 148 8.71 3.46 7.42
CA LYS A 148 8.99 2.73 8.67
C LYS A 148 8.17 1.46 8.69
N ILE A 149 8.77 0.39 9.21
CA ILE A 149 8.08 -0.89 9.45
C ILE A 149 8.02 -1.10 10.95
N HIS A 150 6.83 -1.41 11.43
CA HIS A 150 6.59 -1.83 12.81
C HIS A 150 6.08 -3.26 12.78
N PHE A 151 6.83 -4.18 13.37
CA PHE A 151 6.37 -5.55 13.63
C PHE A 151 5.63 -5.55 14.96
N ILE A 152 4.35 -5.87 14.95
CA ILE A 152 3.43 -5.68 16.06
C ILE A 152 2.71 -6.98 16.41
N MET A 153 2.38 -7.16 17.66
CA MET A 153 1.48 -8.23 18.08
C MET A 153 0.04 -7.87 17.70
N GLU A 154 -0.72 -8.85 17.22
CA GLU A 154 -2.09 -8.64 16.74
C GLU A 154 -2.98 -7.94 17.79
N LYS A 155 -2.81 -8.28 19.07
CA LYS A 155 -3.56 -7.65 20.18
C LYS A 155 -3.32 -6.15 20.35
N GLU A 156 -2.22 -5.61 19.84
CA GLU A 156 -1.82 -4.19 19.94
C GLU A 156 -2.22 -3.38 18.71
N LEU A 157 -2.67 -4.06 17.63
CA LEU A 157 -2.95 -3.43 16.34
C LEU A 157 -3.89 -2.22 16.45
N ASN A 158 -5.02 -2.37 17.12
CA ASN A 158 -6.01 -1.30 17.20
C ASN A 158 -5.46 -0.05 17.90
N GLU A 159 -4.69 -0.23 18.96
CA GLU A 159 -4.06 0.87 19.69
C GLU A 159 -3.01 1.57 18.81
N ILE A 160 -2.17 0.80 18.14
CA ILE A 160 -1.11 1.35 17.29
C ILE A 160 -1.69 2.03 16.06
N ILE A 161 -2.71 1.45 15.41
CA ILE A 161 -3.43 2.09 14.31
C ILE A 161 -3.99 3.46 14.74
N MET A 162 -4.65 3.51 15.90
CA MET A 162 -5.18 4.76 16.44
C MET A 162 -4.08 5.78 16.66
N ARG A 163 -2.97 5.39 17.29
CA ARG A 163 -1.82 6.27 17.56
C ARG A 163 -1.25 6.86 16.26
N GLU A 164 -1.00 6.02 15.25
CA GLU A 164 -0.42 6.48 13.98
C GLU A 164 -1.40 7.38 13.19
N VAL A 165 -2.70 7.08 13.21
CA VAL A 165 -3.72 7.95 12.59
C VAL A 165 -3.85 9.28 13.34
N MET A 166 -3.78 9.28 14.68
CA MET A 166 -3.80 10.52 15.47
C MET A 166 -2.57 11.38 15.20
N ALA A 167 -1.41 10.80 14.93
CA ALA A 167 -0.21 11.53 14.55
C ALA A 167 -0.37 12.35 13.24
N TRP A 168 -1.28 11.97 12.34
CA TRP A 168 -1.62 12.78 11.16
C TRP A 168 -2.24 14.15 11.51
N GLN A 169 -2.77 14.30 12.72
CA GLN A 169 -3.46 15.52 13.14
C GLN A 169 -2.51 16.61 13.64
N ASN A 170 -1.28 16.23 13.95
CA ASN A 170 -0.29 17.11 14.60
C ASN A 170 0.76 17.63 13.60
N CYS A 171 0.50 17.51 12.28
CA CYS A 171 1.39 17.97 11.22
C CYS A 171 0.72 19.05 10.38
#